data_da96a62b657ce5b2be26e82c16cfec82
#
_entry.id   da96a62b657ce5b2be26e82c16cfec82
#
_cell.length_a   1.000
_cell.length_b   1.000
_cell.length_c   1.000
_cell.angle_alpha   90.00
_cell.angle_beta   90.00
_cell.angle_gamma   90.00
#
_symmetry.space_group_name_H-M   'P 1'
#
loop_
_entity.id
_entity.type
_entity.pdbx_description
1 polymer ?
#
loop_
_entity_poly.entity_id
_entity_poly.type
_entity_poly.pdbx_seq_one_letter_code
_entity_poly.pdbx_strand_id
1 'polypeptide(L)'
;VRNIKFNRLSGRNFLSIGDEPVIVDFNEGINIITGKNYDKDCVNGAGKSTIVEIIYFTLFGTTIRELNKDLIVNSINKKHCETMLEFSVTTTTETTYYKLTRQIAPSKCSLGKKLKIEDEYEDATKSTIAKTTEFVQKLLNSTGKVFQNSVIMTINDTKPFMAQEKVEKRKFIENILNLEVFSVMLVKAREEYNDLRRSYELLFTKKESLSKSHASNKQQLEMFEGSKQKRIDDIEQKILSTKNNIESLNKTFAIIPDNVDSILKESELKCNEDINSLNEEYLQISNKVTEIKSEIRNVEYQIKEVESLIREIESQIKDIEKVGSGCPTCKRAYAEEDNDHRDKCKEEFQNKIQGLRSKIVKSKVNIENFKIQEKDIIATGNPINEKKIEIKNKIEAIKTKRENLQSLKSSNDRIQSKIDYSEESIKTYKGDKIKIEKETNIFLEKDIKENTIILEQQIKELLEMDKSLQILDCVKFVISEEGVKSFIVKKILSILNQRLQYYLQKFEAPCFCVFNELFEEEMVDERKEKKSYYSFSAGERKRIDLSCLFAFLDIRRLQGDVTFSHTFYDELIDSSIDTRGIELVLDVLRDRVDDYEESAYIITHRGQAVSDRVDNVICIEKRNGFSNIITK
;
A
#
# COMPACT_ATOMS: atom_id res chain seq x y z
N VAL A 1 -13.28 20.18 -5.81
CA VAL A 1 -11.79 20.25 -5.73
C VAL A 1 -11.44 21.43 -4.83
N ARG A 2 -10.52 21.24 -3.89
CA ARG A 2 -9.97 22.32 -3.07
C ARG A 2 -8.61 22.68 -3.63
N ASN A 3 -8.34 23.97 -3.80
CA ASN A 3 -7.02 24.43 -4.19
C ASN A 3 -6.34 25.10 -3.00
N ILE A 4 -5.11 24.69 -2.69
CA ILE A 4 -4.30 25.22 -1.59
C ILE A 4 -3.17 26.05 -2.17
N LYS A 5 -3.16 27.33 -1.82
CA LYS A 5 -2.12 28.26 -2.24
C LYS A 5 -1.39 28.80 -1.01
N PHE A 6 -0.07 28.68 -0.99
CA PHE A 6 0.75 29.30 0.04
C PHE A 6 0.92 30.79 -0.30
N ASN A 7 0.77 31.63 0.69
CA ASN A 7 0.86 33.08 0.50
C ASN A 7 2.16 33.64 1.07
N ARG A 8 2.44 33.30 2.33
CA ARG A 8 3.62 33.83 3.04
C ARG A 8 4.15 32.79 4.02
N LEU A 9 5.46 32.68 4.09
CA LEU A 9 6.20 31.86 5.03
C LEU A 9 7.08 32.74 5.89
N SER A 10 7.18 32.44 7.18
CA SER A 10 8.18 33.06 8.06
C SER A 10 8.82 32.00 8.95
N GLY A 11 10.11 32.18 9.19
CA GLY A 11 10.87 31.32 10.09
C GLY A 11 11.87 32.14 10.91
N ARG A 12 11.92 31.87 12.20
CA ARG A 12 12.84 32.50 13.16
C ARG A 12 13.47 31.43 14.03
N ASN A 13 14.77 31.53 14.24
CA ASN A 13 15.54 30.57 15.05
C ASN A 13 15.31 29.09 14.67
N PHE A 14 15.12 28.84 13.39
CA PHE A 14 14.85 27.51 12.84
C PHE A 14 16.04 27.06 12.00
N LEU A 15 16.66 25.95 12.34
CA LEU A 15 17.85 25.39 11.70
C LEU A 15 18.95 26.46 11.54
N SER A 16 19.25 26.87 10.31
CA SER A 16 20.26 27.90 10.02
C SER A 16 19.74 29.32 10.09
N ILE A 17 18.45 29.55 10.26
CA ILE A 17 17.87 30.88 10.38
C ILE A 17 18.09 31.42 11.81
N GLY A 18 18.48 32.68 11.90
CA GLY A 18 18.76 33.36 13.16
C GLY A 18 17.53 34.03 13.79
N ASP A 19 17.83 35.04 14.63
CA ASP A 19 16.79 35.78 15.37
C ASP A 19 16.01 36.76 14.48
N GLU A 20 16.59 37.22 13.39
CA GLU A 20 15.87 37.95 12.36
C GLU A 20 15.01 36.96 11.57
N PRO A 21 13.68 37.18 11.49
CA PRO A 21 12.81 36.27 10.77
C PRO A 21 13.07 36.35 9.26
N VAL A 22 13.25 35.20 8.67
CA VAL A 22 13.23 35.05 7.21
C VAL A 22 11.79 35.05 6.76
N ILE A 23 11.43 35.87 5.79
CA ILE A 23 10.09 35.98 5.22
C ILE A 23 10.17 35.66 3.73
N VAL A 24 9.31 34.78 3.28
CA VAL A 24 9.13 34.44 1.86
C VAL A 24 7.68 34.69 1.47
N ASP A 25 7.48 35.60 0.55
CA ASP A 25 6.20 35.71 -0.15
C ASP A 25 6.21 34.80 -1.38
N PHE A 26 5.20 33.96 -1.51
CA PHE A 26 5.15 33.00 -2.61
C PHE A 26 4.57 33.66 -3.85
N ASN A 27 5.39 33.75 -4.88
CA ASN A 27 5.04 34.33 -6.17
C ASN A 27 4.57 33.24 -7.15
N GLU A 28 3.79 33.65 -8.13
CA GLU A 28 3.38 32.76 -9.24
C GLU A 28 4.55 32.54 -10.21
N GLY A 29 4.44 31.48 -11.00
CA GLY A 29 5.41 31.15 -12.04
C GLY A 29 6.55 30.24 -11.58
N ILE A 30 7.66 30.30 -12.29
CA ILE A 30 8.88 29.55 -11.98
C ILE A 30 9.79 30.41 -11.10
N ASN A 31 10.02 29.93 -9.90
CA ASN A 31 10.81 30.61 -8.89
C ASN A 31 12.06 29.81 -8.58
N ILE A 32 13.22 30.47 -8.52
CA ILE A 32 14.46 29.83 -8.10
C ILE A 32 14.83 30.25 -6.70
N ILE A 33 15.22 29.28 -5.90
CA ILE A 33 15.84 29.47 -4.60
C ILE A 33 17.32 29.12 -4.73
N THR A 34 18.15 30.09 -4.73
CA THR A 34 19.62 29.95 -4.75
C THR A 34 20.24 30.45 -3.47
N GLY A 35 21.52 30.26 -3.29
CA GLY A 35 22.17 30.78 -2.08
C GLY A 35 23.67 30.90 -2.18
N LYS A 36 24.22 31.75 -1.32
CA LYS A 36 25.64 31.94 -1.14
C LYS A 36 26.00 31.84 0.34
N ASN A 37 26.96 31.00 0.64
CA ASN A 37 27.49 30.84 1.98
C ASN A 37 28.81 31.58 2.06
N TYR A 38 28.77 32.77 2.64
CA TYR A 38 29.95 33.61 2.80
C TYR A 38 30.91 33.10 3.90
N ASP A 39 30.42 32.26 4.82
CA ASP A 39 31.26 31.68 5.87
C ASP A 39 32.25 30.64 5.31
N LYS A 40 31.90 30.03 4.17
CA LYS A 40 32.70 28.99 3.50
C LYS A 40 33.05 29.33 2.06
N ASP A 41 32.66 30.50 1.60
CA ASP A 41 32.77 30.94 0.19
C ASP A 41 32.29 29.87 -0.82
N CYS A 42 31.10 29.31 -0.58
CA CYS A 42 30.51 28.30 -1.42
C CYS A 42 28.99 28.49 -1.56
N VAL A 43 28.38 27.74 -2.46
CA VAL A 43 26.91 27.75 -2.69
C VAL A 43 26.18 26.79 -1.76
N ASN A 44 26.90 25.79 -1.23
CA ASN A 44 26.34 24.75 -0.39
C ASN A 44 26.25 25.19 1.08
N GLY A 45 25.25 24.67 1.77
CA GLY A 45 25.07 24.97 3.19
C GLY A 45 24.61 26.40 3.48
N ALA A 46 24.10 27.13 2.48
CA ALA A 46 23.48 28.44 2.64
C ALA A 46 22.14 28.41 3.38
N GLY A 47 21.51 27.23 3.48
CA GLY A 47 20.20 27.06 4.12
C GLY A 47 19.02 27.06 3.15
N LYS A 48 19.24 26.78 1.87
CA LYS A 48 18.20 26.78 0.83
C LYS A 48 17.03 25.83 1.17
N SER A 49 17.32 24.57 1.46
CA SER A 49 16.30 23.55 1.80
C SER A 49 15.60 23.84 3.14
N THR A 50 16.10 24.79 3.94
CA THR A 50 15.45 25.21 5.19
C THR A 50 14.06 25.79 4.93
N ILE A 51 13.83 26.45 3.77
CA ILE A 51 12.50 26.97 3.40
C ILE A 51 11.47 25.85 3.36
N VAL A 52 11.80 24.76 2.72
CA VAL A 52 10.92 23.58 2.58
C VAL A 52 10.72 22.88 3.93
N GLU A 53 11.78 22.82 4.74
CA GLU A 53 11.69 22.29 6.10
C GLU A 53 10.76 23.12 6.99
N ILE A 54 10.75 24.46 6.85
CA ILE A 54 9.83 25.33 7.59
C ILE A 54 8.39 25.04 7.19
N ILE A 55 8.09 24.94 5.89
CA ILE A 55 6.74 24.62 5.40
C ILE A 55 6.28 23.31 6.02
N TYR A 56 7.10 22.27 5.89
CA TYR A 56 6.77 20.94 6.38
C TYR A 56 6.59 20.90 7.90
N PHE A 57 7.52 21.52 8.63
CA PHE A 57 7.44 21.59 10.08
C PHE A 57 6.21 22.37 10.56
N THR A 58 5.91 23.49 9.91
CA THR A 58 4.75 24.30 10.27
C THR A 58 3.45 23.50 10.09
N LEU A 59 3.31 22.75 8.99
CA LEU A 59 2.12 21.94 8.71
C LEU A 59 2.01 20.72 9.61
N PHE A 60 3.08 19.96 9.77
CA PHE A 60 3.04 18.62 10.37
C PHE A 60 3.69 18.50 11.76
N GLY A 61 4.47 19.48 12.18
CA GLY A 61 5.14 19.48 13.50
C GLY A 61 6.40 18.62 13.60
N THR A 62 6.84 18.05 12.49
CA THR A 62 8.08 17.32 12.31
C THR A 62 8.84 17.87 11.12
N THR A 63 10.14 17.67 11.04
CA THR A 63 10.95 17.99 9.85
C THR A 63 10.94 16.83 8.87
N ILE A 64 11.24 17.07 7.60
CA ILE A 64 11.39 16.03 6.57
C ILE A 64 12.46 15.02 6.98
N ARG A 65 13.53 15.51 7.61
CA ARG A 65 14.66 14.70 8.10
C ARG A 65 14.41 14.03 9.44
N GLU A 66 13.20 14.15 9.99
CA GLU A 66 12.80 13.58 11.30
C GLU A 66 13.74 13.99 12.44
N LEU A 67 14.21 15.25 12.42
CA LEU A 67 15.12 15.77 13.42
C LEU A 67 14.43 15.90 14.79
N ASN A 68 15.20 15.63 15.85
CA ASN A 68 14.76 15.91 17.22
C ASN A 68 14.58 17.42 17.42
N LYS A 69 13.65 17.80 18.30
CA LYS A 69 13.28 19.22 18.54
C LYS A 69 14.49 20.10 18.88
N ASP A 70 15.45 19.59 19.61
CA ASP A 70 16.67 20.34 20.01
C ASP A 70 17.58 20.64 18.80
N LEU A 71 17.50 19.82 17.74
CA LEU A 71 18.26 20.02 16.50
C LEU A 71 17.52 20.94 15.51
N ILE A 72 16.22 21.14 15.71
CA ILE A 72 15.41 22.05 14.89
C ILE A 72 15.66 23.51 15.30
N VAL A 73 15.80 23.76 16.59
CA VAL A 73 16.09 25.09 17.09
C VAL A 73 17.50 25.50 16.65
N ASN A 74 17.65 26.75 16.21
CA ASN A 74 18.95 27.27 15.79
C ASN A 74 20.03 27.00 16.85
N SER A 75 21.13 26.37 16.43
CA SER A 75 22.18 25.87 17.32
C SER A 75 22.96 26.98 18.03
N ILE A 76 22.94 28.21 17.50
CA ILE A 76 23.62 29.39 18.08
C ILE A 76 22.72 30.06 19.12
N ASN A 77 21.49 30.37 18.74
CA ASN A 77 20.55 31.12 19.58
C ASN A 77 19.82 30.24 20.60
N LYS A 78 19.55 28.99 20.30
CA LYS A 78 18.96 27.97 21.18
C LYS A 78 17.65 28.35 21.86
N LYS A 79 16.88 29.28 21.31
CA LYS A 79 15.64 29.82 21.90
C LYS A 79 14.70 30.38 20.85
N HIS A 80 13.44 30.55 21.22
CA HIS A 80 12.40 31.25 20.45
C HIS A 80 12.30 30.82 18.98
N CYS A 81 12.31 29.52 18.76
CA CYS A 81 12.05 28.97 17.43
C CYS A 81 10.59 29.14 17.07
N GLU A 82 10.34 29.87 16.01
CA GLU A 82 8.99 30.09 15.51
C GLU A 82 8.95 29.93 13.99
N THR A 83 7.89 29.29 13.52
CA THR A 83 7.57 29.18 12.11
C THR A 83 6.11 29.57 11.87
N MET A 84 5.84 30.22 10.75
CA MET A 84 4.52 30.69 10.38
C MET A 84 4.30 30.44 8.88
N LEU A 85 3.13 29.94 8.53
CA LEU A 85 2.68 29.77 7.15
C LEU A 85 1.28 30.36 7.00
N GLU A 86 1.16 31.32 6.08
CA GLU A 86 -0.12 31.82 5.61
C GLU A 86 -0.46 31.12 4.29
N PHE A 87 -1.66 30.57 4.23
CA PHE A 87 -2.14 29.87 3.04
C PHE A 87 -3.64 30.05 2.87
N SER A 88 -4.09 29.93 1.65
CA SER A 88 -5.51 29.97 1.32
C SER A 88 -5.98 28.61 0.82
N VAL A 89 -7.23 28.30 1.12
CA VAL A 89 -7.94 27.13 0.65
C VAL A 89 -9.14 27.62 -0.14
N THR A 90 -9.08 27.46 -1.46
CA THR A 90 -10.14 27.84 -2.37
C THR A 90 -10.96 26.59 -2.69
N THR A 91 -12.26 26.68 -2.44
CA THR A 91 -13.26 25.69 -2.87
C THR A 91 -14.00 26.24 -4.09
N THR A 92 -14.93 25.50 -4.64
CA THR A 92 -15.79 25.98 -5.74
C THR A 92 -16.65 27.18 -5.35
N THR A 93 -16.85 27.42 -4.06
CA THR A 93 -17.79 28.43 -3.53
C THR A 93 -17.12 29.59 -2.80
N GLU A 94 -15.98 29.34 -2.15
CA GLU A 94 -15.34 30.32 -1.28
C GLU A 94 -13.82 30.10 -1.16
N THR A 95 -13.12 31.18 -0.81
CA THR A 95 -11.72 31.12 -0.43
C THR A 95 -11.59 31.46 1.04
N THR A 96 -10.91 30.58 1.77
CA THR A 96 -10.64 30.79 3.20
C THR A 96 -9.13 30.93 3.40
N TYR A 97 -8.73 31.90 4.16
CA TYR A 97 -7.34 32.18 4.48
C TYR A 97 -6.99 31.65 5.86
N TYR A 98 -5.85 31.01 5.97
CA TYR A 98 -5.35 30.43 7.21
C TYR A 98 -3.95 30.97 7.53
N LYS A 99 -3.71 31.13 8.83
CA LYS A 99 -2.41 31.46 9.37
C LYS A 99 -2.04 30.44 10.44
N LEU A 100 -1.10 29.58 10.14
CA LEU A 100 -0.62 28.55 11.07
C LEU A 100 0.73 29.00 11.62
N THR A 101 0.82 29.10 12.94
CA THR A 101 2.06 29.44 13.64
C THR A 101 2.45 28.29 14.57
N ARG A 102 3.71 27.89 14.53
CA ARG A 102 4.25 26.85 15.38
C ARG A 102 5.53 27.32 16.06
N GLN A 103 5.64 27.03 17.34
CA GLN A 103 6.78 27.42 18.16
C GLN A 103 7.38 26.19 18.85
N ILE A 104 8.69 26.26 19.11
CA ILE A 104 9.43 25.36 19.98
C ILE A 104 10.04 26.18 21.13
N ALA A 105 9.90 25.71 22.38
CA ALA A 105 10.37 26.32 23.59
C ALA A 105 9.84 27.78 23.81
N PRO A 106 8.55 27.95 24.21
CA PRO A 106 7.57 26.91 24.55
C PRO A 106 6.91 26.29 23.33
N SER A 107 6.53 25.00 23.42
CA SER A 107 5.79 24.33 22.35
C SER A 107 4.38 24.88 22.24
N LYS A 108 4.08 25.59 21.16
CA LYS A 108 2.75 26.16 20.87
C LYS A 108 2.42 25.97 19.40
N CYS A 109 1.14 25.76 19.12
CA CYS A 109 0.61 25.75 17.75
C CYS A 109 -0.69 26.52 17.76
N SER A 110 -0.80 27.54 16.93
CA SER A 110 -2.00 28.35 16.78
C SER A 110 -2.42 28.41 15.31
N LEU A 111 -3.71 28.36 15.07
CA LEU A 111 -4.32 28.45 13.76
C LEU A 111 -5.31 29.60 13.74
N GLY A 112 -5.07 30.57 12.90
CA GLY A 112 -6.02 31.63 12.56
C GLY A 112 -6.75 31.31 11.27
N LYS A 113 -8.00 31.75 11.16
CA LYS A 113 -8.86 31.63 9.97
C LYS A 113 -9.48 32.98 9.65
N LYS A 114 -9.60 33.33 8.36
CA LYS A 114 -10.38 34.48 7.90
C LYS A 114 -11.01 34.20 6.53
N LEU A 115 -12.09 34.90 6.21
CA LEU A 115 -12.82 34.71 4.95
C LEU A 115 -12.41 35.72 3.87
N LYS A 116 -12.07 36.94 4.27
CA LYS A 116 -11.59 37.98 3.35
C LYS A 116 -10.16 38.39 3.69
N ILE A 117 -9.44 38.89 2.72
CA ILE A 117 -8.05 39.34 2.91
C ILE A 117 -7.96 40.48 3.94
N GLU A 118 -8.98 41.32 3.97
CA GLU A 118 -9.05 42.51 4.83
C GLU A 118 -9.46 42.19 6.27
N ASP A 119 -10.04 41.01 6.51
CA ASP A 119 -10.48 40.61 7.84
C ASP A 119 -9.30 40.29 8.76
N GLU A 120 -9.53 40.38 10.06
CA GLU A 120 -8.60 39.84 11.06
C GLU A 120 -8.73 38.32 11.17
N TYR A 121 -7.65 37.67 11.60
CA TYR A 121 -7.66 36.24 11.82
C TYR A 121 -8.42 35.88 13.10
N GLU A 122 -9.50 35.12 12.96
CA GLU A 122 -10.20 34.49 14.08
C GLU A 122 -9.43 33.24 14.54
N ASP A 123 -9.43 32.98 15.86
CA ASP A 123 -8.77 31.79 16.40
C ASP A 123 -9.55 30.51 16.06
N ALA A 124 -8.91 29.65 15.28
CA ALA A 124 -9.40 28.33 14.89
C ALA A 124 -8.61 27.18 15.54
N THR A 125 -7.75 27.49 16.52
CA THR A 125 -6.90 26.53 17.21
C THR A 125 -7.72 25.47 17.94
N LYS A 126 -7.31 24.23 17.86
CA LYS A 126 -7.96 23.14 18.59
C LYS A 126 -7.37 22.98 19.99
N SER A 127 -8.05 22.23 20.83
CA SER A 127 -7.73 22.07 22.26
C SER A 127 -6.31 21.55 22.55
N THR A 128 -5.66 20.90 21.58
CA THR A 128 -4.28 20.42 21.69
C THR A 128 -3.51 20.61 20.39
N ILE A 129 -2.17 20.65 20.48
CA ILE A 129 -1.28 20.72 19.32
C ILE A 129 -1.56 19.55 18.35
N ALA A 130 -1.76 18.33 18.89
CA ALA A 130 -2.06 17.14 18.08
C ALA A 130 -3.37 17.29 17.30
N LYS A 131 -4.44 17.74 17.97
CA LYS A 131 -5.74 17.98 17.33
C LYS A 131 -5.71 19.12 16.32
N THR A 132 -4.90 20.15 16.55
CA THR A 132 -4.70 21.22 15.57
C THR A 132 -3.96 20.68 14.34
N THR A 133 -2.93 19.85 14.54
CA THR A 133 -2.20 19.21 13.45
C THR A 133 -3.11 18.25 12.66
N GLU A 134 -3.91 17.44 13.33
CA GLU A 134 -4.89 16.57 12.69
C GLU A 134 -5.94 17.35 11.88
N PHE A 135 -6.40 18.48 12.41
CA PHE A 135 -7.31 19.36 11.69
C PHE A 135 -6.66 19.91 10.40
N VAL A 136 -5.40 20.37 10.49
CA VAL A 136 -4.63 20.83 9.34
C VAL A 136 -4.46 19.70 8.33
N GLN A 137 -4.11 18.49 8.75
CA GLN A 137 -4.01 17.32 7.86
C GLN A 137 -5.33 17.01 7.15
N LYS A 138 -6.46 17.09 7.85
CA LYS A 138 -7.80 16.93 7.25
C LYS A 138 -8.13 18.07 6.28
N LEU A 139 -7.70 19.30 6.58
CA LEU A 139 -7.89 20.44 5.70
C LEU A 139 -7.11 20.27 4.39
N LEU A 140 -5.86 19.81 4.50
CA LEU A 140 -4.97 19.53 3.38
C LEU A 140 -5.31 18.21 2.67
N ASN A 141 -6.16 17.38 3.25
CA ASN A 141 -6.41 15.98 2.85
C ASN A 141 -5.09 15.24 2.56
N SER A 142 -4.09 15.47 3.40
CA SER A 142 -2.75 14.96 3.16
C SER A 142 -2.02 14.68 4.47
N THR A 143 -1.40 13.52 4.56
CA THR A 143 -0.42 13.24 5.62
C THR A 143 0.94 13.82 5.26
N GLY A 144 1.85 13.94 6.23
CA GLY A 144 3.19 14.47 5.96
C GLY A 144 3.92 13.72 4.84
N LYS A 145 3.89 12.38 4.85
CA LYS A 145 4.52 11.56 3.79
C LYS A 145 3.89 11.80 2.41
N VAL A 146 2.58 11.88 2.37
CA VAL A 146 1.85 12.16 1.13
C VAL A 146 2.18 13.56 0.62
N PHE A 147 2.25 14.56 1.49
CA PHE A 147 2.65 15.92 1.16
C PHE A 147 4.10 15.97 0.65
N GLN A 148 5.02 15.31 1.34
CA GLN A 148 6.42 15.22 0.93
C GLN A 148 6.56 14.65 -0.48
N ASN A 149 5.81 13.60 -0.82
CA ASN A 149 5.91 12.94 -2.12
C ASN A 149 5.15 13.66 -3.25
N SER A 150 4.47 14.77 -2.97
CA SER A 150 3.59 15.43 -3.93
C SER A 150 3.83 16.92 -4.10
N VAL A 151 4.31 17.56 -3.05
CA VAL A 151 4.55 19.01 -3.03
C VAL A 151 6.05 19.30 -2.91
N ILE A 152 6.79 18.41 -2.26
CA ILE A 152 8.22 18.56 -2.05
C ILE A 152 8.95 17.42 -2.76
N MET A 153 9.59 17.73 -3.84
CA MET A 153 10.30 16.76 -4.68
C MET A 153 11.80 16.83 -4.40
N THR A 154 12.29 15.91 -3.58
CA THR A 154 13.71 15.75 -3.30
C THR A 154 14.23 14.56 -4.06
N ILE A 155 15.15 14.75 -4.99
CA ILE A 155 15.61 13.67 -5.90
C ILE A 155 16.85 12.97 -5.36
N ASN A 156 17.62 13.63 -4.51
CA ASN A 156 18.91 13.11 -4.08
C ASN A 156 18.90 12.28 -2.80
N ASP A 157 17.88 12.43 -1.94
CA ASP A 157 17.79 11.71 -0.66
C ASP A 157 17.01 10.38 -0.74
N THR A 158 16.34 10.12 -1.85
CA THR A 158 15.58 8.89 -2.04
C THR A 158 16.04 8.15 -3.29
N LYS A 159 16.10 6.82 -3.18
CA LYS A 159 16.34 5.95 -4.32
C LYS A 159 15.31 6.26 -5.41
N PRO A 160 15.73 6.62 -6.65
CA PRO A 160 14.81 6.92 -7.72
C PRO A 160 13.75 5.83 -7.89
N PHE A 161 12.53 6.22 -8.24
CA PHE A 161 11.43 5.25 -8.38
C PHE A 161 11.82 4.06 -9.27
N MET A 162 12.47 4.32 -10.40
CA MET A 162 12.91 3.27 -11.32
C MET A 162 13.93 2.33 -10.71
N ALA A 163 14.73 2.80 -9.78
CA ALA A 163 15.73 2.02 -9.07
C ALA A 163 15.18 1.26 -7.84
N GLN A 164 13.94 1.53 -7.43
CA GLN A 164 13.30 0.86 -6.29
C GLN A 164 12.95 -0.59 -6.61
N GLU A 165 12.82 -1.40 -5.58
CA GLU A 165 12.33 -2.76 -5.71
C GLU A 165 10.82 -2.79 -6.00
N LYS A 166 10.35 -3.87 -6.60
CA LYS A 166 8.94 -4.06 -6.99
C LYS A 166 7.96 -3.77 -5.84
N VAL A 167 8.27 -4.24 -4.64
CA VAL A 167 7.42 -4.02 -3.44
C VAL A 167 7.40 -2.55 -3.04
N GLU A 168 8.53 -1.86 -3.15
CA GLU A 168 8.65 -0.43 -2.84
C GLU A 168 7.91 0.41 -3.88
N LYS A 169 8.06 0.08 -5.17
CA LYS A 169 7.32 0.72 -6.27
C LYS A 169 5.82 0.62 -6.06
N ARG A 170 5.34 -0.58 -5.72
CA ARG A 170 3.92 -0.81 -5.45
C ARG A 170 3.43 0.01 -4.26
N LYS A 171 4.14 -0.03 -3.13
CA LYS A 171 3.80 0.77 -1.95
C LYS A 171 3.80 2.26 -2.25
N PHE A 172 4.77 2.74 -3.01
CA PHE A 172 4.84 4.15 -3.40
C PHE A 172 3.59 4.57 -4.17
N ILE A 173 3.17 3.76 -5.16
CA ILE A 173 1.98 4.03 -5.94
C ILE A 173 0.71 3.91 -5.08
N GLU A 174 0.60 2.88 -4.25
CA GLU A 174 -0.51 2.73 -3.32
C GLU A 174 -0.65 3.93 -2.38
N ASN A 175 0.46 4.49 -1.92
CA ASN A 175 0.47 5.70 -1.08
C ASN A 175 0.04 6.93 -1.87
N ILE A 176 0.55 7.11 -3.10
CA ILE A 176 0.12 8.21 -3.97
C ILE A 176 -1.39 8.14 -4.19
N LEU A 177 -1.92 6.93 -4.40
CA LEU A 177 -3.32 6.68 -4.71
C LEU A 177 -4.23 6.65 -3.47
N ASN A 178 -3.70 6.84 -2.26
CA ASN A 178 -4.41 6.68 -0.99
C ASN A 178 -5.16 5.33 -0.88
N LEU A 179 -4.62 4.27 -1.50
CA LEU A 179 -5.23 2.94 -1.49
C LEU A 179 -5.09 2.23 -0.15
N GLU A 180 -4.30 2.76 0.77
CA GLU A 180 -4.16 2.26 2.14
C GLU A 180 -5.50 2.22 2.87
N VAL A 181 -6.42 3.13 2.53
CA VAL A 181 -7.79 3.14 3.08
C VAL A 181 -8.50 1.81 2.85
N PHE A 182 -8.32 1.17 1.69
CA PHE A 182 -8.91 -0.14 1.40
C PHE A 182 -8.33 -1.24 2.28
N SER A 183 -7.06 -1.16 2.63
CA SER A 183 -6.41 -2.11 3.55
C SER A 183 -6.98 -1.98 4.96
N VAL A 184 -7.19 -0.75 5.45
CA VAL A 184 -7.84 -0.49 6.73
C VAL A 184 -9.31 -0.94 6.73
N MET A 185 -10.03 -0.67 5.64
CA MET A 185 -11.41 -1.13 5.47
C MET A 185 -11.49 -2.66 5.45
N LEU A 186 -10.53 -3.33 4.78
CA LEU A 186 -10.48 -4.79 4.72
C LEU A 186 -10.27 -5.42 6.10
N VAL A 187 -9.40 -4.84 6.93
CA VAL A 187 -9.21 -5.28 8.31
C VAL A 187 -10.51 -5.18 9.09
N LYS A 188 -11.18 -4.03 9.05
CA LYS A 188 -12.47 -3.82 9.73
C LYS A 188 -13.55 -4.77 9.22
N ALA A 189 -13.66 -4.93 7.90
CA ALA A 189 -14.64 -5.84 7.31
C ALA A 189 -14.39 -7.31 7.71
N ARG A 190 -13.11 -7.70 7.88
CA ARG A 190 -12.75 -9.03 8.40
C ARG A 190 -13.11 -9.20 9.86
N GLU A 191 -12.89 -8.19 10.68
CA GLU A 191 -13.28 -8.20 12.09
C GLU A 191 -14.81 -8.32 12.24
N GLU A 192 -15.57 -7.48 11.55
CA GLU A 192 -17.04 -7.52 11.53
C GLU A 192 -17.57 -8.87 11.02
N TYR A 193 -16.97 -9.40 9.96
CA TYR A 193 -17.33 -10.72 9.44
C TYR A 193 -17.10 -11.83 10.48
N ASN A 194 -15.95 -11.82 11.14
CA ASN A 194 -15.61 -12.83 12.13
C ASN A 194 -16.53 -12.77 13.36
N ASP A 195 -16.86 -11.56 13.81
CA ASP A 195 -17.75 -11.35 14.94
C ASP A 195 -19.19 -11.77 14.61
N LEU A 196 -19.66 -11.39 13.42
CA LEU A 196 -20.98 -11.80 12.96
C LEU A 196 -21.05 -13.31 12.75
N ARG A 197 -19.99 -13.93 12.20
CA ARG A 197 -19.91 -15.38 12.01
C ARG A 197 -19.95 -16.13 13.34
N ARG A 198 -19.23 -15.67 14.36
CA ARG A 198 -19.31 -16.24 15.71
C ARG A 198 -20.73 -16.15 16.27
N SER A 199 -21.37 -15.00 16.10
CA SER A 199 -22.74 -14.78 16.54
C SER A 199 -23.72 -15.71 15.81
N TYR A 200 -23.53 -15.88 14.51
CA TYR A 200 -24.30 -16.82 13.68
C TYR A 200 -24.15 -18.27 14.17
N GLU A 201 -22.92 -18.73 14.36
CA GLU A 201 -22.64 -20.09 14.83
C GLU A 201 -23.25 -20.35 16.22
N LEU A 202 -23.20 -19.37 17.11
CA LEU A 202 -23.81 -19.43 18.44
C LEU A 202 -25.35 -19.52 18.37
N LEU A 203 -25.95 -18.69 17.52
CA LEU A 203 -27.41 -18.69 17.34
C LEU A 203 -27.87 -19.96 16.62
N PHE A 204 -27.10 -20.44 15.64
CA PHE A 204 -27.35 -21.70 14.93
C PHE A 204 -27.36 -22.88 15.87
N THR A 205 -26.37 -22.96 16.78
CA THR A 205 -26.29 -24.01 17.80
C THR A 205 -27.48 -23.95 18.77
N LYS A 206 -27.88 -22.74 19.18
CA LYS A 206 -29.06 -22.54 20.05
C LYS A 206 -30.34 -22.97 19.34
N LYS A 207 -30.52 -22.57 18.06
CA LYS A 207 -31.67 -22.98 17.23
C LYS A 207 -31.72 -24.50 17.07
N GLU A 208 -30.58 -25.15 16.84
CA GLU A 208 -30.51 -26.59 16.67
C GLU A 208 -30.93 -27.32 17.97
N SER A 209 -30.46 -26.85 19.09
CA SER A 209 -30.86 -27.35 20.40
C SER A 209 -32.37 -27.15 20.66
N LEU A 210 -32.88 -25.96 20.38
CA LEU A 210 -34.29 -25.64 20.58
C LEU A 210 -35.20 -26.41 19.61
N SER A 211 -34.76 -26.58 18.36
CA SER A 211 -35.47 -27.36 17.34
C SER A 211 -35.67 -28.83 17.75
N LYS A 212 -34.62 -29.42 18.35
CA LYS A 212 -34.71 -30.79 18.92
C LYS A 212 -35.72 -30.84 20.05
N SER A 213 -35.71 -29.88 20.95
CA SER A 213 -36.67 -29.77 22.06
C SER A 213 -38.12 -29.57 21.58
N HIS A 214 -38.28 -28.64 20.62
CA HIS A 214 -39.61 -28.35 20.03
C HIS A 214 -40.22 -29.55 19.30
N ALA A 215 -39.40 -30.26 18.51
CA ALA A 215 -39.84 -31.45 17.80
C ALA A 215 -40.33 -32.54 18.79
N SER A 216 -39.60 -32.66 19.93
CA SER A 216 -39.98 -33.58 20.98
C SER A 216 -41.32 -33.19 21.62
N ASN A 217 -41.49 -31.91 21.95
CA ASN A 217 -42.72 -31.41 22.62
C ASN A 217 -43.96 -31.48 21.69
N LYS A 218 -43.80 -31.11 20.40
CA LYS A 218 -44.90 -31.16 19.43
C LYS A 218 -45.41 -32.57 19.23
N GLN A 219 -44.50 -33.52 19.28
CA GLN A 219 -44.78 -34.95 19.14
C GLN A 219 -45.58 -35.50 20.30
N GLN A 220 -45.33 -35.00 21.49
CA GLN A 220 -46.09 -35.39 22.67
C GLN A 220 -47.54 -34.83 22.69
N LEU A 221 -47.73 -33.65 22.07
CA LEU A 221 -49.05 -33.02 22.00
C LEU A 221 -49.97 -33.70 20.96
N GLU A 222 -49.45 -34.08 19.80
CA GLU A 222 -50.22 -34.77 18.75
C GLU A 222 -50.80 -36.11 19.20
N MET A 223 -50.19 -36.72 20.21
CA MET A 223 -50.69 -37.97 20.80
C MET A 223 -51.88 -37.79 21.76
N PHE A 224 -52.13 -36.57 22.18
CA PHE A 224 -53.12 -36.31 23.22
C PHE A 224 -54.53 -35.99 22.70
N GLU A 225 -54.62 -35.66 21.40
CA GLU A 225 -55.85 -35.15 20.77
C GLU A 225 -56.82 -36.20 20.22
N GLY A 226 -57.25 -37.06 20.97
CA GLY A 226 -58.33 -37.95 20.58
C GLY A 226 -59.12 -38.50 21.74
N SER A 227 -60.36 -38.81 21.53
CA SER A 227 -61.17 -39.37 22.61
C SER A 227 -60.52 -40.62 23.20
N LYS A 228 -60.44 -40.67 24.51
CA LYS A 228 -59.72 -41.63 25.32
C LYS A 228 -59.90 -43.09 24.92
N GLN A 229 -61.10 -43.43 24.49
CA GLN A 229 -61.43 -44.83 24.15
C GLN A 229 -60.97 -45.25 22.72
N LYS A 230 -61.10 -44.37 21.74
CA LYS A 230 -60.63 -44.58 20.40
C LYS A 230 -59.10 -44.67 20.29
N ARG A 231 -58.40 -44.00 21.19
CA ARG A 231 -56.94 -44.02 21.24
C ARG A 231 -56.40 -45.37 21.74
N ILE A 232 -57.08 -46.04 22.64
CA ILE A 232 -56.60 -47.32 23.17
C ILE A 232 -56.66 -48.38 22.08
N ASP A 233 -57.75 -48.44 21.32
CA ASP A 233 -57.92 -49.41 20.25
C ASP A 233 -57.05 -49.03 19.02
N ASP A 234 -56.92 -47.74 18.69
CA ASP A 234 -56.00 -47.24 17.67
C ASP A 234 -54.52 -47.43 18.07
N ILE A 235 -54.20 -47.37 19.37
CA ILE A 235 -52.85 -47.56 19.89
C ILE A 235 -52.38 -49.02 19.65
N GLU A 236 -53.22 -50.02 19.89
CA GLU A 236 -52.85 -51.42 19.66
C GLU A 236 -52.65 -51.72 18.18
N GLN A 237 -53.52 -51.19 17.30
CA GLN A 237 -53.33 -51.29 15.85
C GLN A 237 -52.10 -50.48 15.38
N LYS A 238 -51.86 -49.32 15.98
CA LYS A 238 -50.68 -48.53 15.72
C LYS A 238 -49.41 -49.21 16.24
N ILE A 239 -49.43 -49.88 17.38
CA ILE A 239 -48.31 -50.68 17.85
C ILE A 239 -47.97 -51.79 16.87
N LEU A 240 -48.97 -52.49 16.34
CA LEU A 240 -48.76 -53.58 15.40
C LEU A 240 -48.25 -53.04 14.02
N SER A 241 -48.88 -51.98 13.51
CA SER A 241 -48.46 -51.34 12.25
C SER A 241 -47.07 -50.70 12.40
N THR A 242 -46.75 -50.13 13.58
CA THR A 242 -45.43 -49.54 13.87
C THR A 242 -44.34 -50.61 13.96
N LYS A 243 -44.66 -51.80 14.51
CA LYS A 243 -43.75 -52.95 14.50
C LYS A 243 -43.45 -53.44 13.09
N ASN A 244 -44.45 -53.55 12.23
CA ASN A 244 -44.29 -53.95 10.83
C ASN A 244 -43.50 -52.89 10.05
N ASN A 245 -43.68 -51.60 10.42
CA ASN A 245 -42.93 -50.51 9.82
C ASN A 245 -41.44 -50.50 10.25
N ILE A 246 -41.16 -50.81 11.53
CA ILE A 246 -39.79 -50.99 12.04
C ILE A 246 -39.07 -52.10 11.28
N GLU A 247 -39.76 -53.19 11.02
CA GLU A 247 -39.21 -54.34 10.28
C GLU A 247 -38.89 -53.97 8.82
N SER A 248 -39.73 -53.15 8.18
CA SER A 248 -39.48 -52.63 6.84
C SER A 248 -38.34 -51.59 6.81
N LEU A 249 -38.26 -50.74 7.81
CA LEU A 249 -37.20 -49.70 7.95
C LEU A 249 -35.84 -50.36 8.23
N ASN A 250 -35.80 -51.41 9.05
CA ASN A 250 -34.58 -52.19 9.29
C ASN A 250 -34.05 -52.85 8.01
N LYS A 251 -34.93 -53.24 7.09
CA LYS A 251 -34.51 -53.76 5.77
C LYS A 251 -33.93 -52.66 4.84
N THR A 252 -34.29 -51.41 5.04
CA THR A 252 -33.77 -50.27 4.27
C THR A 252 -32.63 -49.56 4.96
N PHE A 253 -32.30 -49.93 6.20
CA PHE A 253 -31.20 -49.34 6.96
C PHE A 253 -29.87 -49.69 6.30
N ALA A 254 -29.20 -48.70 5.84
CA ALA A 254 -27.88 -48.89 5.23
C ALA A 254 -26.86 -49.18 6.35
N ILE A 255 -26.25 -50.37 6.28
CA ILE A 255 -25.17 -50.71 7.23
C ILE A 255 -23.98 -49.82 6.90
N ILE A 256 -23.81 -48.80 7.71
CA ILE A 256 -22.65 -47.91 7.64
C ILE A 256 -21.68 -48.42 8.70
N PRO A 257 -20.49 -48.88 8.33
CA PRO A 257 -19.48 -49.27 9.31
C PRO A 257 -19.12 -48.10 10.20
N ASP A 258 -18.98 -48.29 11.51
CA ASP A 258 -18.79 -47.26 12.52
C ASP A 258 -17.54 -46.39 12.28
N ASN A 259 -16.59 -46.93 11.54
CA ASN A 259 -15.31 -46.28 11.30
C ASN A 259 -15.22 -45.48 9.97
N VAL A 260 -16.28 -45.49 9.13
CA VAL A 260 -16.19 -44.81 7.82
C VAL A 260 -16.07 -43.28 7.96
N ASP A 261 -16.81 -42.73 8.92
CA ASP A 261 -16.77 -41.28 9.16
C ASP A 261 -15.41 -40.83 9.78
N SER A 262 -14.88 -41.66 10.66
CA SER A 262 -13.52 -41.41 11.21
C SER A 262 -12.46 -41.59 10.14
N ILE A 263 -12.58 -42.58 9.27
CA ILE A 263 -11.66 -42.81 8.15
C ILE A 263 -11.74 -41.65 7.15
N LEU A 264 -12.94 -41.15 6.83
CA LEU A 264 -13.09 -40.01 5.95
C LEU A 264 -12.58 -38.72 6.59
N LYS A 265 -12.84 -38.49 7.90
CA LYS A 265 -12.32 -37.37 8.67
C LYS A 265 -10.80 -37.44 8.76
N GLU A 266 -10.27 -38.60 9.08
CA GLU A 266 -8.83 -38.83 9.15
C GLU A 266 -8.17 -38.62 7.78
N SER A 267 -8.84 -39.11 6.72
CA SER A 267 -8.39 -38.89 5.34
C SER A 267 -8.47 -37.40 4.95
N GLU A 268 -9.53 -36.70 5.35
CA GLU A 268 -9.68 -35.26 5.12
C GLU A 268 -8.65 -34.46 5.92
N LEU A 269 -8.47 -34.82 7.20
CA LEU A 269 -7.44 -34.22 8.07
C LEU A 269 -6.06 -34.43 7.46
N LYS A 270 -5.76 -35.66 7.07
CA LYS A 270 -4.48 -36.00 6.43
C LYS A 270 -4.29 -35.25 5.11
N CYS A 271 -5.34 -35.18 4.28
CA CYS A 271 -5.28 -34.39 3.06
C CYS A 271 -5.12 -32.89 3.34
N ASN A 272 -5.73 -32.37 4.41
CA ASN A 272 -5.57 -30.97 4.82
C ASN A 272 -4.17 -30.74 5.43
N GLU A 273 -3.66 -31.69 6.20
CA GLU A 273 -2.27 -31.65 6.67
C GLU A 273 -1.29 -31.70 5.50
N ASP A 274 -1.54 -32.60 4.55
CA ASP A 274 -0.74 -32.70 3.33
C ASP A 274 -0.81 -31.41 2.50
N ILE A 275 -2.00 -30.78 2.38
CA ILE A 275 -2.15 -29.48 1.72
C ILE A 275 -1.41 -28.40 2.49
N ASN A 276 -1.51 -28.38 3.81
CA ASN A 276 -0.81 -27.40 4.63
C ASN A 276 0.69 -27.56 4.54
N SER A 277 1.17 -28.81 4.60
CA SER A 277 2.59 -29.09 4.40
C SER A 277 3.06 -28.69 2.99
N LEU A 278 2.26 -29.02 1.95
CA LEU A 278 2.55 -28.59 0.59
C LEU A 278 2.42 -27.07 0.39
N ASN A 279 1.56 -26.40 1.16
CA ASN A 279 1.48 -24.96 1.18
C ASN A 279 2.72 -24.34 1.82
N GLU A 280 3.20 -24.93 2.93
CA GLU A 280 4.44 -24.52 3.58
C GLU A 280 5.65 -24.78 2.68
N GLU A 281 5.69 -25.95 2.05
CA GLU A 281 6.74 -26.28 1.08
C GLU A 281 6.70 -25.33 -0.12
N TYR A 282 5.50 -25.06 -0.65
CA TYR A 282 5.33 -24.12 -1.75
C TYR A 282 5.68 -22.69 -1.35
N LEU A 283 5.32 -22.31 -0.11
CA LEU A 283 5.70 -21.01 0.45
C LEU A 283 7.21 -20.90 0.61
N GLN A 284 7.86 -21.98 1.10
CA GLN A 284 9.32 -22.02 1.19
C GLN A 284 9.97 -21.91 -0.19
N ILE A 285 9.40 -22.60 -1.19
CA ILE A 285 9.87 -22.50 -2.58
C ILE A 285 9.66 -21.07 -3.10
N SER A 286 8.46 -20.51 -2.87
CA SER A 286 8.14 -19.13 -3.24
C SER A 286 9.07 -18.12 -2.57
N ASN A 287 9.36 -18.32 -1.28
CA ASN A 287 10.30 -17.49 -0.54
C ASN A 287 11.72 -17.63 -1.11
N LYS A 288 12.16 -18.86 -1.37
CA LYS A 288 13.46 -19.13 -2.01
C LYS A 288 13.57 -18.51 -3.40
N VAL A 289 12.49 -18.58 -4.19
CA VAL A 289 12.43 -17.89 -5.49
C VAL A 289 12.54 -16.37 -5.31
N THR A 290 11.88 -15.84 -4.27
CA THR A 290 11.93 -14.42 -3.94
C THR A 290 13.32 -14.01 -3.44
N GLU A 291 13.95 -14.84 -2.61
CA GLU A 291 15.33 -14.64 -2.16
C GLU A 291 16.28 -14.62 -3.34
N ILE A 292 16.21 -15.65 -4.21
CA ILE A 292 17.07 -15.71 -5.40
C ILE A 292 16.83 -14.51 -6.31
N LYS A 293 15.56 -14.10 -6.49
CA LYS A 293 15.24 -12.88 -7.22
C LYS A 293 15.84 -11.64 -6.59
N SER A 294 15.88 -11.59 -5.25
CA SER A 294 16.52 -10.49 -4.53
C SER A 294 18.04 -10.53 -4.70
N GLU A 295 18.62 -11.73 -4.66
CA GLU A 295 20.05 -11.91 -4.90
C GLU A 295 20.44 -11.55 -6.33
N ILE A 296 19.64 -11.97 -7.32
CA ILE A 296 19.84 -11.56 -8.72
C ILE A 296 19.85 -10.02 -8.81
N ARG A 297 18.86 -9.35 -8.20
CA ARG A 297 18.78 -7.88 -8.21
C ARG A 297 19.97 -7.23 -7.50
N ASN A 298 20.38 -7.80 -6.37
CA ASN A 298 21.56 -7.31 -5.65
C ASN A 298 22.81 -7.40 -6.51
N VAL A 299 23.01 -8.56 -7.16
CA VAL A 299 24.16 -8.74 -8.06
C VAL A 299 24.03 -7.85 -9.31
N GLU A 300 22.83 -7.72 -9.85
CA GLU A 300 22.55 -6.78 -10.93
C GLU A 300 22.82 -5.33 -10.51
N TYR A 301 22.48 -4.97 -9.27
CA TYR A 301 22.80 -3.65 -8.72
C TYR A 301 24.32 -3.46 -8.60
N GLN A 302 25.03 -4.45 -8.04
CA GLN A 302 26.48 -4.41 -7.95
C GLN A 302 27.15 -4.31 -9.33
N ILE A 303 26.62 -5.04 -10.33
CA ILE A 303 27.11 -4.92 -11.72
C ILE A 303 26.98 -3.47 -12.19
N LYS A 304 25.85 -2.84 -11.95
CA LYS A 304 25.57 -1.47 -12.36
C LYS A 304 26.46 -0.46 -11.66
N GLU A 305 26.69 -0.67 -10.36
CA GLU A 305 27.61 0.16 -9.59
C GLU A 305 29.03 0.05 -10.17
N VAL A 306 29.45 -1.17 -10.49
CA VAL A 306 30.75 -1.42 -11.13
C VAL A 306 30.79 -0.87 -12.57
N GLU A 307 29.70 -0.99 -13.33
CA GLU A 307 29.58 -0.38 -14.65
C GLU A 307 29.57 1.15 -14.61
N SER A 308 29.03 1.74 -13.51
CA SER A 308 29.12 3.17 -13.25
C SER A 308 30.56 3.61 -12.98
N LEU A 309 31.25 2.83 -12.14
CA LEU A 309 32.66 3.06 -11.84
C LEU A 309 33.55 2.93 -13.11
N ILE A 310 33.25 1.95 -13.96
CA ILE A 310 33.95 1.80 -15.24
C ILE A 310 33.76 3.06 -16.09
N ARG A 311 32.51 3.55 -16.21
CA ARG A 311 32.21 4.77 -17.00
C ARG A 311 32.88 6.02 -16.43
N GLU A 312 32.92 6.10 -15.09
CA GLU A 312 33.64 7.19 -14.42
C GLU A 312 35.13 7.16 -14.76
N ILE A 313 35.75 5.97 -14.67
CA ILE A 313 37.15 5.76 -15.01
C ILE A 313 37.39 5.97 -16.51
N GLU A 314 36.47 5.49 -17.37
CA GLU A 314 36.52 5.72 -18.84
C GLU A 314 36.39 7.23 -19.16
N SER A 315 35.59 7.97 -18.37
CA SER A 315 35.52 9.43 -18.47
C SER A 315 36.83 10.08 -18.06
N GLN A 316 37.41 9.60 -16.94
CA GLN A 316 38.72 10.08 -16.49
C GLN A 316 39.82 9.80 -17.52
N ILE A 317 39.80 8.64 -18.15
CA ILE A 317 40.70 8.32 -19.27
C ILE A 317 40.50 9.31 -20.42
N LYS A 318 39.25 9.58 -20.81
CA LYS A 318 38.94 10.56 -21.86
C LYS A 318 39.36 11.98 -21.52
N ASP A 319 39.25 12.33 -20.23
CA ASP A 319 39.70 13.65 -19.77
C ASP A 319 41.23 13.73 -19.78
N ILE A 320 41.91 12.62 -19.46
CA ILE A 320 43.36 12.48 -19.60
C ILE A 320 43.74 12.55 -21.09
N GLU A 321 42.94 11.99 -22.00
CA GLU A 321 43.16 12.04 -23.45
C GLU A 321 42.93 13.42 -24.05
N LYS A 322 42.02 14.22 -23.46
CA LYS A 322 41.74 15.60 -23.91
C LYS A 322 42.80 16.61 -23.47
N VAL A 323 43.58 16.24 -22.46
CA VAL A 323 44.71 17.09 -22.07
C VAL A 323 45.80 16.95 -23.11
N GLY A 324 45.85 17.91 -24.00
CA GLY A 324 46.88 17.97 -25.05
C GLY A 324 48.28 18.01 -24.47
N SER A 325 49.25 18.04 -25.33
CA SER A 325 50.68 18.01 -24.99
C SER A 325 51.20 19.25 -24.22
N GLY A 326 50.30 20.07 -23.69
CA GLY A 326 50.66 21.24 -22.88
C GLY A 326 49.55 21.70 -21.96
N CYS A 327 49.90 22.37 -20.91
CA CYS A 327 48.99 22.89 -19.87
C CYS A 327 47.90 23.80 -20.46
N PRO A 328 46.62 23.53 -20.24
CA PRO A 328 45.52 24.32 -20.77
C PRO A 328 45.53 25.77 -20.29
N THR A 329 46.13 26.04 -19.14
CA THR A 329 46.14 27.37 -18.51
C THR A 329 47.33 28.21 -18.95
N CYS A 330 48.53 27.64 -19.04
CA CYS A 330 49.75 28.39 -19.37
C CYS A 330 50.42 28.04 -20.67
N LYS A 331 49.87 27.09 -21.44
CA LYS A 331 50.32 26.64 -22.77
C LYS A 331 51.79 26.13 -22.83
N ARG A 332 52.44 25.86 -21.71
CA ARG A 332 53.74 25.20 -21.72
C ARG A 332 53.58 23.70 -21.99
N ALA A 333 54.48 23.19 -22.82
CA ALA A 333 54.55 21.75 -23.05
C ALA A 333 54.90 21.02 -21.74
N TYR A 334 54.27 19.91 -21.50
CA TYR A 334 54.60 19.04 -20.38
C TYR A 334 55.95 18.39 -20.63
N ALA A 335 56.71 18.12 -19.55
CA ALA A 335 57.93 17.37 -19.62
C ALA A 335 57.68 15.92 -20.06
N GLU A 336 58.71 15.23 -20.61
CA GLU A 336 58.57 13.85 -20.99
C GLU A 336 58.15 12.93 -19.82
N GLU A 337 58.59 13.26 -18.63
CA GLU A 337 58.21 12.54 -17.38
C GLU A 337 56.71 12.68 -17.06
N ASP A 338 56.07 13.80 -17.40
CA ASP A 338 54.67 14.03 -17.17
C ASP A 338 53.80 13.24 -18.17
N ASN A 339 54.33 13.00 -19.37
CA ASN A 339 53.68 12.15 -20.35
C ASN A 339 53.79 10.67 -19.97
N ASP A 340 54.94 10.26 -19.45
CA ASP A 340 55.11 8.91 -18.90
C ASP A 340 54.20 8.65 -17.70
N HIS A 341 54.02 9.65 -16.85
CA HIS A 341 53.09 9.56 -15.74
C HIS A 341 51.63 9.47 -16.21
N ARG A 342 51.30 10.21 -17.24
CA ARG A 342 49.94 10.17 -17.83
C ARG A 342 49.66 8.82 -18.49
N ASP A 343 50.61 8.26 -19.21
CA ASP A 343 50.44 6.97 -19.85
C ASP A 343 50.39 5.85 -18.83
N LYS A 344 51.20 5.93 -17.74
CA LYS A 344 51.10 5.04 -16.60
C LYS A 344 49.74 5.16 -15.89
N CYS A 345 49.25 6.37 -15.65
CA CYS A 345 47.89 6.57 -15.08
C CYS A 345 46.80 5.99 -15.98
N LYS A 346 46.97 6.14 -17.29
CA LYS A 346 46.04 5.56 -18.26
C LYS A 346 46.07 4.01 -18.22
N GLU A 347 47.25 3.47 -18.16
CA GLU A 347 47.45 2.03 -18.07
C GLU A 347 46.92 1.47 -16.74
N GLU A 348 47.15 2.18 -15.63
CA GLU A 348 46.55 1.84 -14.33
C GLU A 348 45.01 1.88 -14.37
N PHE A 349 44.44 2.88 -14.99
CA PHE A 349 42.99 2.98 -15.17
C PHE A 349 42.44 1.90 -16.08
N GLN A 350 43.15 1.59 -17.17
CA GLN A 350 42.78 0.48 -18.08
C GLN A 350 42.85 -0.86 -17.35
N ASN A 351 43.91 -1.09 -16.56
CA ASN A 351 44.05 -2.29 -15.75
C ASN A 351 42.91 -2.38 -14.71
N LYS A 352 42.57 -1.24 -14.12
CA LYS A 352 41.44 -1.15 -13.17
C LYS A 352 40.11 -1.45 -13.83
N ILE A 353 39.88 -0.93 -15.05
CA ILE A 353 38.71 -1.25 -15.85
C ILE A 353 38.67 -2.75 -16.17
N GLN A 354 39.81 -3.32 -16.56
CA GLN A 354 39.89 -4.77 -16.87
C GLN A 354 39.56 -5.62 -15.64
N GLY A 355 40.08 -5.20 -14.48
CA GLY A 355 39.75 -5.83 -13.20
C GLY A 355 38.26 -5.73 -12.86
N LEU A 356 37.67 -4.55 -13.08
CA LEU A 356 36.23 -4.32 -12.87
C LEU A 356 35.36 -5.08 -13.89
N ARG A 357 35.78 -5.15 -15.16
CA ARG A 357 35.10 -5.95 -16.19
C ARG A 357 35.12 -7.43 -15.86
N SER A 358 36.27 -7.93 -15.32
CA SER A 358 36.35 -9.32 -14.87
C SER A 358 35.39 -9.61 -13.71
N LYS A 359 35.18 -8.63 -12.81
CA LYS A 359 34.19 -8.73 -11.75
C LYS A 359 32.76 -8.80 -12.33
N ILE A 360 32.46 -7.95 -13.31
CA ILE A 360 31.16 -7.99 -14.01
C ILE A 360 30.91 -9.36 -14.63
N VAL A 361 31.94 -9.91 -15.30
CA VAL A 361 31.79 -11.24 -15.92
C VAL A 361 31.48 -12.30 -14.87
N LYS A 362 32.22 -12.29 -13.74
CA LYS A 362 31.95 -13.22 -12.65
C LYS A 362 30.54 -13.02 -12.05
N SER A 363 30.15 -11.78 -11.86
CA SER A 363 28.81 -11.45 -11.36
C SER A 363 27.72 -11.86 -12.35
N LYS A 364 27.94 -11.71 -13.67
CA LYS A 364 27.01 -12.20 -14.70
C LYS A 364 26.87 -13.72 -14.70
N VAL A 365 27.99 -14.43 -14.48
CA VAL A 365 27.94 -15.89 -14.30
C VAL A 365 27.14 -16.26 -13.05
N ASN A 366 27.32 -15.51 -11.97
CA ASN A 366 26.54 -15.71 -10.77
C ASN A 366 25.03 -15.49 -11.02
N ILE A 367 24.67 -14.43 -11.76
CA ILE A 367 23.27 -14.21 -12.14
C ILE A 367 22.71 -15.38 -12.95
N GLU A 368 23.51 -15.90 -13.91
CA GLU A 368 23.06 -17.03 -14.72
C GLU A 368 22.89 -18.30 -13.86
N ASN A 369 23.80 -18.51 -12.91
CA ASN A 369 23.68 -19.59 -11.94
C ASN A 369 22.41 -19.41 -11.06
N PHE A 370 22.16 -18.19 -10.59
CA PHE A 370 20.94 -17.90 -9.83
C PHE A 370 19.67 -18.08 -10.68
N LYS A 371 19.71 -17.71 -11.96
CA LYS A 371 18.58 -17.93 -12.88
C LYS A 371 18.33 -19.42 -13.15
N ILE A 372 19.42 -20.20 -13.22
CA ILE A 372 19.30 -21.66 -13.30
C ILE A 372 18.69 -22.19 -12.01
N GLN A 373 19.22 -21.77 -10.86
CA GLN A 373 18.68 -22.14 -9.56
C GLN A 373 17.21 -21.70 -9.40
N GLU A 374 16.86 -20.51 -9.86
CA GLU A 374 15.48 -20.04 -9.88
C GLU A 374 14.59 -20.98 -10.70
N LYS A 375 15.04 -21.33 -11.91
CA LYS A 375 14.30 -22.25 -12.79
C LYS A 375 14.17 -23.65 -12.16
N ASP A 376 15.26 -24.13 -11.57
CA ASP A 376 15.26 -25.43 -10.92
C ASP A 376 14.31 -25.44 -9.71
N ILE A 377 14.33 -24.36 -8.93
CA ILE A 377 13.41 -24.22 -7.78
C ILE A 377 11.97 -24.07 -8.23
N ILE A 378 11.70 -23.30 -9.29
CA ILE A 378 10.36 -23.20 -9.88
C ILE A 378 9.92 -24.57 -10.41
N ALA A 379 10.84 -25.30 -11.05
CA ALA A 379 10.53 -26.65 -11.53
C ALA A 379 10.18 -27.60 -10.38
N THR A 380 10.79 -27.42 -9.20
CA THR A 380 10.42 -28.20 -8.00
C THR A 380 9.04 -27.79 -7.44
N GLY A 381 8.62 -26.58 -7.73
CA GLY A 381 7.28 -26.08 -7.33
C GLY A 381 6.14 -26.65 -8.17
N ASN A 382 6.42 -26.98 -9.46
CA ASN A 382 5.42 -27.52 -10.36
C ASN A 382 4.80 -28.84 -9.86
N PRO A 383 5.62 -29.84 -9.50
CA PRO A 383 5.05 -31.10 -8.98
C PRO A 383 4.32 -30.91 -7.63
N ILE A 384 4.70 -29.89 -6.84
CA ILE A 384 3.98 -29.57 -5.62
C ILE A 384 2.59 -29.00 -5.96
N ASN A 385 2.54 -28.14 -6.98
CA ASN A 385 1.27 -27.56 -7.42
C ASN A 385 0.36 -28.61 -8.06
N GLU A 386 0.91 -29.54 -8.83
CA GLU A 386 0.19 -30.70 -9.36
C GLU A 386 -0.35 -31.58 -8.22
N LYS A 387 0.50 -31.88 -7.23
CA LYS A 387 0.07 -32.62 -6.04
C LYS A 387 -1.01 -31.87 -5.25
N LYS A 388 -0.90 -30.55 -5.14
CA LYS A 388 -1.94 -29.72 -4.51
C LYS A 388 -3.27 -29.84 -5.24
N ILE A 389 -3.25 -29.82 -6.57
CA ILE A 389 -4.46 -30.00 -7.39
C ILE A 389 -5.02 -31.41 -7.16
N GLU A 390 -4.13 -32.41 -7.18
CA GLU A 390 -4.55 -33.79 -6.93
C GLU A 390 -5.18 -33.97 -5.53
N ILE A 391 -4.54 -33.38 -4.50
CA ILE A 391 -5.08 -33.46 -3.14
C ILE A 391 -6.37 -32.63 -3.02
N LYS A 392 -6.46 -31.46 -3.66
CA LYS A 392 -7.71 -30.70 -3.72
C LYS A 392 -8.83 -31.52 -4.35
N ASN A 393 -8.53 -32.21 -5.45
CA ASN A 393 -9.49 -33.10 -6.09
C ASN A 393 -9.86 -34.27 -5.16
N LYS A 394 -8.88 -34.80 -4.39
CA LYS A 394 -9.14 -35.82 -3.36
C LYS A 394 -10.01 -35.27 -2.24
N ILE A 395 -9.72 -34.05 -1.76
CA ILE A 395 -10.56 -33.39 -0.74
C ILE A 395 -11.99 -33.21 -1.26
N GLU A 396 -12.13 -32.77 -2.50
CA GLU A 396 -13.44 -32.58 -3.12
C GLU A 396 -14.17 -33.92 -3.28
N ALA A 397 -13.45 -34.98 -3.68
CA ALA A 397 -13.96 -36.33 -3.71
C ALA A 397 -14.31 -36.85 -2.31
N ILE A 398 -13.50 -36.56 -1.29
CA ILE A 398 -13.81 -36.87 0.11
C ILE A 398 -15.03 -36.09 0.58
N LYS A 399 -15.10 -34.80 0.22
CA LYS A 399 -16.21 -33.91 0.55
C LYS A 399 -17.52 -34.43 -0.06
N THR A 400 -17.46 -34.80 -1.34
CA THR A 400 -18.61 -35.44 -2.02
C THR A 400 -18.99 -36.77 -1.38
N LYS A 401 -17.99 -37.60 -1.05
CA LYS A 401 -18.23 -38.86 -0.33
C LYS A 401 -18.80 -38.60 1.06
N ARG A 402 -18.35 -37.55 1.74
CA ARG A 402 -18.83 -37.16 3.06
C ARG A 402 -20.24 -36.59 3.00
N GLU A 403 -20.52 -35.79 1.97
CA GLU A 403 -21.87 -35.29 1.70
C GLU A 403 -22.82 -36.46 1.44
N ASN A 404 -22.36 -37.44 0.64
CA ASN A 404 -23.09 -38.67 0.40
C ASN A 404 -23.23 -39.52 1.69
N LEU A 405 -22.14 -39.61 2.48
CA LEU A 405 -22.18 -40.32 3.77
C LEU A 405 -23.07 -39.56 4.75
N GLN A 406 -23.03 -38.26 4.75
CA GLN A 406 -23.85 -37.40 5.60
C GLN A 406 -25.32 -37.48 5.17
N SER A 407 -25.57 -37.58 3.86
CA SER A 407 -26.90 -37.86 3.34
C SER A 407 -27.39 -39.26 3.72
N LEU A 408 -26.49 -40.26 3.64
CA LEU A 408 -26.77 -41.63 4.09
C LEU A 408 -26.93 -41.71 5.62
N LYS A 409 -26.05 -41.02 6.39
CA LYS A 409 -26.21 -40.92 7.84
C LYS A 409 -27.47 -40.16 8.22
N SER A 410 -27.75 -39.04 7.56
CA SER A 410 -29.01 -38.33 7.79
C SER A 410 -30.22 -39.15 7.33
N SER A 411 -30.04 -40.01 6.33
CA SER A 411 -31.04 -40.98 5.93
C SER A 411 -31.16 -42.09 6.96
N ASN A 412 -30.02 -42.63 7.45
CA ASN A 412 -30.00 -43.63 8.50
C ASN A 412 -30.43 -43.02 9.85
N ASP A 413 -29.98 -41.80 10.17
CA ASP A 413 -30.45 -41.07 11.36
C ASP A 413 -31.94 -40.79 11.27
N ARG A 414 -32.42 -40.47 10.03
CA ARG A 414 -33.87 -40.39 9.78
C ARG A 414 -34.55 -41.77 9.90
N ILE A 415 -33.91 -42.81 9.40
CA ILE A 415 -34.41 -44.17 9.53
C ILE A 415 -34.30 -44.61 11.00
N GLN A 416 -33.14 -44.39 11.63
CA GLN A 416 -32.94 -44.71 13.05
C GLN A 416 -33.85 -43.86 13.92
N SER A 417 -33.94 -42.54 13.65
CA SER A 417 -34.90 -41.66 14.33
C SER A 417 -36.34 -42.13 14.12
N LYS A 418 -36.64 -42.67 12.93
CA LYS A 418 -37.97 -43.27 12.70
C LYS A 418 -38.13 -44.59 13.44
N ILE A 419 -37.08 -45.40 13.54
CA ILE A 419 -37.08 -46.65 14.32
C ILE A 419 -37.17 -46.32 15.80
N ASP A 420 -36.28 -45.47 16.28
CA ASP A 420 -36.26 -44.98 17.70
C ASP A 420 -37.57 -44.28 18.05
N TYR A 421 -38.04 -43.44 17.11
CA TYR A 421 -39.33 -42.78 17.22
C TYR A 421 -40.49 -43.81 17.25
N SER A 422 -40.38 -44.83 16.41
CA SER A 422 -41.39 -45.89 16.38
C SER A 422 -41.32 -46.76 17.64
N GLU A 423 -40.11 -47.06 18.14
CA GLU A 423 -39.89 -47.79 19.38
C GLU A 423 -40.31 -46.99 20.60
N GLU A 424 -39.93 -45.69 20.61
CA GLU A 424 -40.36 -44.78 21.67
C GLU A 424 -41.85 -44.47 21.62
N SER A 425 -42.40 -44.41 20.43
CA SER A 425 -43.85 -44.33 20.22
C SER A 425 -44.56 -45.57 20.72
N ILE A 426 -44.02 -46.80 20.48
CA ILE A 426 -44.52 -48.04 21.03
C ILE A 426 -44.44 -48.02 22.56
N LYS A 427 -43.34 -47.51 23.13
CA LYS A 427 -43.15 -47.35 24.57
C LYS A 427 -44.09 -46.29 25.12
N THR A 428 -44.26 -45.20 24.39
CA THR A 428 -45.20 -44.11 24.75
C THR A 428 -46.65 -44.61 24.64
N TYR A 429 -46.99 -45.32 23.55
CA TYR A 429 -48.33 -45.94 23.39
C TYR A 429 -48.64 -46.91 24.53
N LYS A 430 -47.67 -47.71 24.99
CA LYS A 430 -47.82 -48.57 26.16
C LYS A 430 -47.93 -47.78 27.45
N GLY A 431 -47.15 -46.70 27.58
CA GLY A 431 -47.20 -45.79 28.74
C GLY A 431 -48.44 -44.92 28.74
N ASP A 432 -48.86 -44.48 27.56
CA ASP A 432 -50.01 -43.61 27.38
C ASP A 432 -51.33 -44.34 27.50
N LYS A 433 -51.37 -45.66 27.20
CA LYS A 433 -52.51 -46.52 27.57
C LYS A 433 -52.79 -46.48 29.08
N ILE A 434 -51.73 -46.31 29.83
CA ILE A 434 -51.79 -46.20 31.33
C ILE A 434 -52.01 -44.74 31.78
N LYS A 435 -51.43 -43.75 31.03
CA LYS A 435 -51.49 -42.32 31.39
C LYS A 435 -52.69 -41.58 30.84
N ILE A 436 -53.19 -42.01 29.65
CA ILE A 436 -54.40 -41.47 29.00
C ILE A 436 -55.61 -41.49 29.95
N GLU A 437 -55.58 -42.32 30.94
CA GLU A 437 -56.61 -42.37 31.97
C GLU A 437 -56.55 -41.21 32.98
N LYS A 438 -55.48 -40.44 33.05
CA LYS A 438 -55.22 -39.51 34.19
C LYS A 438 -54.81 -38.09 33.90
N GLU A 439 -54.49 -37.63 32.64
CA GLU A 439 -53.85 -36.33 32.47
C GLU A 439 -54.60 -35.35 31.55
N THR A 440 -54.51 -34.08 31.92
CA THR A 440 -54.82 -32.86 31.14
C THR A 440 -53.50 -32.16 30.81
N ASN A 441 -53.22 -31.93 29.50
CA ASN A 441 -51.93 -31.51 29.02
C ASN A 441 -51.85 -30.00 28.63
N ILE A 442 -52.45 -29.14 29.45
CA ILE A 442 -52.38 -27.67 29.30
C ILE A 442 -50.92 -27.13 29.29
N PHE A 443 -50.00 -27.84 29.91
CA PHE A 443 -48.59 -27.40 30.03
C PHE A 443 -47.82 -27.54 28.72
N LEU A 444 -48.01 -28.65 28.00
CA LEU A 444 -47.29 -28.95 26.75
C LEU A 444 -47.74 -28.04 25.61
N GLU A 445 -49.02 -27.66 25.54
CA GLU A 445 -49.51 -26.74 24.52
C GLU A 445 -48.86 -25.34 24.66
N LYS A 446 -48.64 -24.93 25.89
CA LYS A 446 -47.98 -23.64 26.18
C LYS A 446 -46.51 -23.64 25.78
N ASP A 447 -45.80 -24.71 26.15
CA ASP A 447 -44.37 -24.84 25.81
C ASP A 447 -44.13 -24.93 24.27
N ILE A 448 -45.01 -25.63 23.55
CA ILE A 448 -44.89 -25.70 22.08
C ILE A 448 -45.12 -24.35 21.45
N LYS A 449 -46.13 -23.59 21.90
CA LYS A 449 -46.40 -22.25 21.37
C LYS A 449 -45.24 -21.32 21.63
N GLU A 450 -44.70 -21.32 22.82
CA GLU A 450 -43.54 -20.50 23.20
C GLU A 450 -42.30 -20.88 22.35
N ASN A 451 -42.01 -22.18 22.26
CA ASN A 451 -40.87 -22.68 21.47
C ASN A 451 -41.03 -22.41 19.97
N THR A 452 -42.25 -22.46 19.41
CA THR A 452 -42.51 -22.15 18.00
C THR A 452 -42.18 -20.68 17.72
N ILE A 453 -42.63 -19.76 18.57
CA ILE A 453 -42.39 -18.33 18.42
C ILE A 453 -40.87 -18.05 18.47
N ILE A 454 -40.16 -18.67 19.42
CA ILE A 454 -38.72 -18.51 19.56
C ILE A 454 -37.96 -19.06 18.35
N LEU A 455 -38.36 -20.23 17.82
CA LEU A 455 -37.74 -20.83 16.64
C LEU A 455 -37.94 -19.99 15.39
N GLU A 456 -39.17 -19.48 15.16
CA GLU A 456 -39.47 -18.59 14.04
C GLU A 456 -38.63 -17.31 14.11
N GLN A 457 -38.46 -16.76 15.31
CA GLN A 457 -37.62 -15.60 15.51
C GLN A 457 -36.15 -15.89 15.24
N GLN A 458 -35.61 -17.02 15.77
CA GLN A 458 -34.23 -17.43 15.54
C GLN A 458 -33.93 -17.72 14.06
N ILE A 459 -34.87 -18.33 13.35
CA ILE A 459 -34.73 -18.58 11.91
C ILE A 459 -34.66 -17.26 11.14
N LYS A 460 -35.51 -16.30 11.49
CA LYS A 460 -35.50 -14.99 10.85
C LYS A 460 -34.19 -14.26 11.11
N GLU A 461 -33.72 -14.26 12.35
CA GLU A 461 -32.43 -13.66 12.71
C GLU A 461 -31.25 -14.33 11.98
N LEU A 462 -31.24 -15.66 11.88
CA LEU A 462 -30.22 -16.40 11.13
C LEU A 462 -30.22 -16.04 9.63
N LEU A 463 -31.39 -15.89 9.03
CA LEU A 463 -31.51 -15.49 7.62
C LEU A 463 -31.00 -14.07 7.37
N GLU A 464 -31.23 -13.16 8.31
CA GLU A 464 -30.72 -11.79 8.26
C GLU A 464 -29.20 -11.77 8.44
N MET A 465 -28.69 -12.57 9.40
CA MET A 465 -27.24 -12.71 9.60
C MET A 465 -26.54 -13.36 8.40
N ASP A 466 -27.13 -14.38 7.78
CA ASP A 466 -26.58 -15.03 6.60
C ASP A 466 -26.48 -14.06 5.41
N LYS A 467 -27.53 -13.28 5.17
CA LYS A 467 -27.49 -12.20 4.17
C LYS A 467 -26.39 -11.19 4.46
N SER A 468 -26.23 -10.80 5.73
CA SER A 468 -25.20 -9.86 6.15
C SER A 468 -23.80 -10.45 5.97
N LEU A 469 -23.61 -11.74 6.27
CA LEU A 469 -22.35 -12.46 6.02
C LEU A 469 -22.02 -12.52 4.52
N GLN A 470 -23.00 -12.79 3.67
CA GLN A 470 -22.81 -12.78 2.21
C GLN A 470 -22.43 -11.38 1.71
N ILE A 471 -23.09 -10.34 2.22
CA ILE A 471 -22.75 -8.95 1.89
C ILE A 471 -21.32 -8.62 2.33
N LEU A 472 -20.96 -8.96 3.57
CA LEU A 472 -19.62 -8.74 4.09
C LEU A 472 -18.55 -9.52 3.31
N ASP A 473 -18.89 -10.72 2.84
CA ASP A 473 -17.99 -11.50 1.99
C ASP A 473 -17.78 -10.84 0.62
N CYS A 474 -18.85 -10.33 0.01
CA CYS A 474 -18.76 -9.51 -1.19
C CYS A 474 -17.95 -8.22 -0.92
N VAL A 475 -18.20 -7.55 0.20
CA VAL A 475 -17.44 -6.36 0.58
C VAL A 475 -15.96 -6.68 0.73
N LYS A 476 -15.60 -7.75 1.45
CA LYS A 476 -14.20 -8.20 1.60
C LYS A 476 -13.54 -8.45 0.25
N PHE A 477 -14.26 -9.09 -0.68
CA PHE A 477 -13.75 -9.32 -2.04
C PHE A 477 -13.56 -8.00 -2.78
N VAL A 478 -14.57 -7.13 -2.77
CA VAL A 478 -14.53 -5.83 -3.48
C VAL A 478 -13.38 -4.94 -3.00
N ILE A 479 -13.13 -4.90 -1.68
CA ILE A 479 -12.04 -4.09 -1.10
C ILE A 479 -10.70 -4.83 -0.99
N SER A 480 -10.63 -6.09 -1.44
CA SER A 480 -9.40 -6.86 -1.47
C SER A 480 -8.43 -6.37 -2.55
N GLU A 481 -7.23 -6.95 -2.54
CA GLU A 481 -6.20 -6.68 -3.57
C GLU A 481 -6.68 -7.00 -4.99
N GLU A 482 -7.56 -7.97 -5.15
CA GLU A 482 -8.09 -8.42 -6.45
C GLU A 482 -9.34 -7.65 -6.89
N GLY A 483 -9.96 -6.92 -5.96
CA GLY A 483 -11.19 -6.16 -6.21
C GLY A 483 -10.96 -4.77 -6.77
N VAL A 484 -11.59 -3.77 -6.14
CA VAL A 484 -11.55 -2.36 -6.55
C VAL A 484 -10.13 -1.82 -6.61
N LYS A 485 -9.26 -2.27 -5.71
CA LYS A 485 -7.86 -1.86 -5.68
C LYS A 485 -7.15 -2.21 -6.98
N SER A 486 -7.30 -3.46 -7.46
CA SER A 486 -6.75 -3.88 -8.76
C SER A 486 -7.37 -3.10 -9.93
N PHE A 487 -8.68 -2.86 -9.88
CA PHE A 487 -9.36 -2.09 -10.92
C PHE A 487 -8.86 -0.64 -10.98
N ILE A 488 -8.72 0.02 -9.83
CA ILE A 488 -8.17 1.38 -9.75
C ILE A 488 -6.74 1.39 -10.29
N VAL A 489 -5.91 0.44 -9.85
CA VAL A 489 -4.53 0.29 -10.29
C VAL A 489 -4.47 0.15 -11.81
N LYS A 490 -5.27 -0.74 -12.42
CA LYS A 490 -5.31 -0.93 -13.89
C LYS A 490 -5.71 0.33 -14.63
N LYS A 491 -6.71 1.03 -14.14
CA LYS A 491 -7.16 2.31 -14.75
C LYS A 491 -6.07 3.37 -14.68
N ILE A 492 -5.45 3.51 -13.54
CA ILE A 492 -4.41 4.50 -13.32
C ILE A 492 -3.14 4.14 -14.08
N LEU A 493 -2.81 2.86 -14.17
CA LEU A 493 -1.66 2.38 -14.91
C LEU A 493 -1.73 2.79 -16.39
N SER A 494 -2.91 2.71 -16.99
CA SER A 494 -3.10 3.18 -18.37
C SER A 494 -2.79 4.68 -18.52
N ILE A 495 -3.29 5.49 -17.58
CA ILE A 495 -3.04 6.94 -17.58
C ILE A 495 -1.57 7.22 -17.25
N LEU A 496 -1.01 6.50 -16.27
CA LEU A 496 0.40 6.62 -15.91
C LEU A 496 1.31 6.35 -17.12
N ASN A 497 1.08 5.24 -17.81
CA ASN A 497 1.86 4.89 -18.99
C ASN A 497 1.74 5.95 -20.11
N GLN A 498 0.54 6.49 -20.30
CA GLN A 498 0.33 7.57 -21.26
C GLN A 498 1.10 8.84 -20.87
N ARG A 499 1.03 9.23 -19.58
CA ARG A 499 1.76 10.41 -19.08
C ARG A 499 3.26 10.18 -19.06
N LEU A 500 3.69 8.98 -18.72
CA LEU A 500 5.11 8.62 -18.76
C LEU A 500 5.67 8.74 -20.19
N GLN A 501 4.96 8.23 -21.20
CA GLN A 501 5.37 8.37 -22.58
C GLN A 501 5.45 9.85 -23.01
N TYR A 502 4.46 10.66 -22.62
CA TYR A 502 4.46 12.08 -22.88
C TYR A 502 5.71 12.75 -22.31
N TYR A 503 6.07 12.48 -21.05
CA TYR A 503 7.24 13.08 -20.43
C TYR A 503 8.57 12.51 -20.96
N LEU A 504 8.63 11.21 -21.29
CA LEU A 504 9.81 10.63 -21.93
C LEU A 504 10.12 11.34 -23.25
N GLN A 505 9.10 11.67 -24.03
CA GLN A 505 9.25 12.47 -25.26
C GLN A 505 9.67 13.91 -24.95
N LYS A 506 9.02 14.56 -23.98
CA LYS A 506 9.36 15.94 -23.57
C LYS A 506 10.78 16.07 -23.06
N PHE A 507 11.30 15.08 -22.35
CA PHE A 507 12.67 15.07 -21.84
C PHE A 507 13.67 14.46 -22.82
N GLU A 508 13.26 14.15 -24.05
CA GLU A 508 14.14 13.53 -25.06
C GLU A 508 14.86 12.29 -24.49
N ALA A 509 14.14 11.48 -23.71
CA ALA A 509 14.68 10.26 -23.15
C ALA A 509 14.78 9.18 -24.25
N PRO A 510 15.91 8.45 -24.35
CA PRO A 510 16.17 7.54 -25.47
C PRO A 510 15.48 6.17 -25.27
N CYS A 511 14.28 6.16 -24.70
CA CYS A 511 13.56 4.91 -24.45
C CYS A 511 12.04 5.10 -24.42
N PHE A 512 11.35 3.98 -24.66
CA PHE A 512 9.95 3.79 -24.30
C PHE A 512 9.89 2.94 -23.04
N CYS A 513 9.06 3.34 -22.10
CA CYS A 513 8.89 2.63 -20.83
C CYS A 513 7.41 2.47 -20.53
N VAL A 514 6.97 1.26 -20.26
CA VAL A 514 5.62 0.98 -19.78
C VAL A 514 5.67 0.12 -18.51
N PHE A 515 4.74 0.35 -17.60
CA PHE A 515 4.55 -0.48 -16.43
C PHE A 515 3.43 -1.49 -16.68
N ASN A 516 3.65 -2.74 -16.29
CA ASN A 516 2.63 -3.77 -16.26
C ASN A 516 1.82 -3.70 -14.95
N GLU A 517 0.79 -4.56 -14.81
CA GLU A 517 -0.08 -4.62 -13.62
C GLU A 517 0.66 -4.95 -12.30
N LEU A 518 1.86 -5.45 -12.40
CA LEU A 518 2.73 -5.74 -11.27
C LEU A 518 3.72 -4.61 -10.98
N PHE A 519 3.60 -3.48 -11.69
CA PHE A 519 4.53 -2.34 -11.66
C PHE A 519 5.98 -2.70 -12.03
N GLU A 520 6.12 -3.71 -12.89
CA GLU A 520 7.38 -4.02 -13.54
C GLU A 520 7.49 -3.17 -14.79
N GLU A 521 8.64 -2.56 -14.94
CA GLU A 521 8.93 -1.77 -16.13
C GLU A 521 9.33 -2.65 -17.30
N GLU A 522 8.75 -2.39 -18.45
CA GLU A 522 9.23 -2.85 -19.73
C GLU A 522 9.80 -1.66 -20.49
N MET A 523 11.09 -1.68 -20.66
CA MET A 523 11.82 -0.61 -21.33
C MET A 523 12.42 -1.10 -22.65
N VAL A 524 12.27 -0.30 -23.68
CA VAL A 524 12.89 -0.54 -24.98
C VAL A 524 13.58 0.74 -25.45
N ASP A 525 14.70 0.60 -26.12
CA ASP A 525 15.36 1.72 -26.76
C ASP A 525 14.69 2.10 -28.10
N GLU A 526 15.25 3.09 -28.78
CA GLU A 526 14.79 3.54 -30.11
C GLU A 526 14.84 2.44 -31.18
N ARG A 527 15.70 1.43 -30.98
CA ARG A 527 15.81 0.26 -31.85
C ARG A 527 14.87 -0.87 -31.51
N LYS A 528 13.98 -0.64 -30.52
CA LYS A 528 13.05 -1.63 -29.93
C LYS A 528 13.76 -2.81 -29.22
N GLU A 529 15.01 -2.63 -28.83
CA GLU A 529 15.72 -3.60 -28.01
C GLU A 529 15.35 -3.42 -26.53
N LYS A 530 15.08 -4.53 -25.83
CA LYS A 530 14.84 -4.49 -24.39
C LYS A 530 16.08 -4.00 -23.66
N LYS A 531 15.91 -3.00 -22.83
CA LYS A 531 16.94 -2.39 -22.00
C LYS A 531 16.54 -2.43 -20.53
N SER A 532 17.52 -2.47 -19.68
CA SER A 532 17.33 -2.19 -18.27
C SER A 532 17.51 -0.70 -18.00
N TYR A 533 16.82 -0.16 -17.02
CA TYR A 533 17.04 1.21 -16.53
C TYR A 533 18.53 1.56 -16.34
N TYR A 534 19.31 0.61 -15.91
CA TYR A 534 20.72 0.79 -15.62
C TYR A 534 21.64 0.69 -16.86
N SER A 535 21.08 0.33 -18.01
CA SER A 535 21.82 0.35 -19.27
C SER A 535 22.01 1.76 -19.82
N PHE A 536 21.28 2.72 -19.28
CA PHE A 536 21.33 4.11 -19.69
C PHE A 536 22.40 4.89 -18.93
N SER A 537 22.95 5.91 -19.54
CA SER A 537 23.89 6.85 -18.92
C SER A 537 23.25 7.58 -17.74
N ALA A 538 24.05 8.20 -16.88
CA ALA A 538 23.53 8.93 -15.73
C ALA A 538 22.56 10.07 -16.11
N GLY A 539 22.87 10.78 -17.19
CA GLY A 539 22.01 11.86 -17.72
C GLY A 539 20.70 11.32 -18.29
N GLU A 540 20.75 10.23 -19.06
CA GLU A 540 19.56 9.57 -19.61
C GLU A 540 18.67 9.02 -18.48
N ARG A 541 19.24 8.36 -17.49
CA ARG A 541 18.50 7.91 -16.31
C ARG A 541 17.83 9.06 -15.60
N LYS A 542 18.52 10.19 -15.43
CA LYS A 542 17.93 11.37 -14.82
C LYS A 542 16.70 11.87 -15.60
N ARG A 543 16.75 11.86 -16.94
CA ARG A 543 15.61 12.22 -17.79
C ARG A 543 14.45 11.23 -17.64
N ILE A 544 14.74 9.94 -17.51
CA ILE A 544 13.73 8.90 -17.24
C ILE A 544 13.11 9.10 -15.86
N ASP A 545 13.92 9.36 -14.82
CA ASP A 545 13.45 9.62 -13.46
C ASP A 545 12.55 10.85 -13.38
N LEU A 546 12.94 11.91 -14.09
CA LEU A 546 12.13 13.12 -14.24
C LEU A 546 10.80 12.83 -14.93
N SER A 547 10.83 12.03 -16.00
CA SER A 547 9.62 11.61 -16.72
C SER A 547 8.65 10.87 -15.80
N CYS A 548 9.17 9.95 -14.99
CA CYS A 548 8.38 9.25 -13.97
C CYS A 548 7.83 10.21 -12.92
N LEU A 549 8.66 11.10 -12.41
CA LEU A 549 8.28 12.10 -11.41
C LEU A 549 7.08 12.92 -11.88
N PHE A 550 7.19 13.52 -13.06
CA PHE A 550 6.12 14.37 -13.60
C PHE A 550 4.87 13.57 -13.97
N ALA A 551 5.02 12.33 -14.44
CA ALA A 551 3.90 11.45 -14.68
C ALA A 551 3.14 11.13 -13.37
N PHE A 552 3.84 10.89 -12.28
CA PHE A 552 3.21 10.69 -10.97
C PHE A 552 2.54 11.95 -10.42
N LEU A 553 3.14 13.12 -10.64
CA LEU A 553 2.50 14.39 -10.27
C LEU A 553 1.16 14.58 -10.97
N ASP A 554 1.10 14.25 -12.27
CA ASP A 554 -0.13 14.33 -13.04
C ASP A 554 -1.19 13.33 -12.54
N ILE A 555 -0.78 12.09 -12.27
CA ILE A 555 -1.70 11.08 -11.70
C ILE A 555 -2.29 11.56 -10.39
N ARG A 556 -1.44 12.11 -9.51
CA ARG A 556 -1.91 12.63 -8.24
C ARG A 556 -2.90 13.78 -8.39
N ARG A 557 -2.61 14.69 -9.33
CA ARG A 557 -3.52 15.80 -9.63
C ARG A 557 -4.89 15.31 -10.10
N LEU A 558 -4.92 14.28 -10.93
CA LEU A 558 -6.18 13.68 -11.42
C LEU A 558 -7.02 13.02 -10.32
N GLN A 559 -6.40 12.61 -9.22
CA GLN A 559 -7.09 11.97 -8.09
C GLN A 559 -7.57 12.95 -7.03
N GLY A 560 -7.05 14.18 -7.06
CA GLY A 560 -7.12 15.08 -5.92
C GLY A 560 -8.49 15.73 -5.76
N ASP A 561 -9.12 15.46 -4.62
CA ASP A 561 -10.04 16.42 -4.00
C ASP A 561 -9.31 17.71 -3.58
N VAL A 562 -7.96 17.66 -3.52
CA VAL A 562 -7.11 18.77 -3.13
C VAL A 562 -5.93 18.89 -4.10
N THR A 563 -5.75 20.09 -4.64
CA THR A 563 -4.60 20.48 -5.44
C THR A 563 -3.78 21.51 -4.69
N PHE A 564 -2.46 21.47 -4.89
CA PHE A 564 -1.56 22.50 -4.35
C PHE A 564 -1.08 23.36 -5.51
N SER A 565 -1.21 24.68 -5.36
CA SER A 565 -0.70 25.64 -6.36
C SER A 565 0.81 25.78 -6.34
N HIS A 566 1.51 25.19 -5.39
CA HIS A 566 2.96 25.29 -5.26
C HIS A 566 3.58 23.92 -5.21
N THR A 567 4.66 23.76 -5.97
CA THR A 567 5.53 22.58 -5.95
C THR A 567 6.97 23.00 -5.72
N PHE A 568 7.66 22.25 -4.87
CA PHE A 568 9.05 22.52 -4.49
C PHE A 568 9.95 21.41 -5.01
N TYR A 569 10.95 21.77 -5.75
CA TYR A 569 11.91 20.86 -6.36
C TYR A 569 13.29 21.10 -5.77
N ASP A 570 13.72 20.22 -4.89
CA ASP A 570 15.04 20.34 -4.27
C ASP A 570 16.08 19.57 -5.07
N GLU A 571 17.09 20.29 -5.56
CA GLU A 571 18.20 19.78 -6.36
C GLU A 571 17.78 19.05 -7.66
N LEU A 572 16.63 19.41 -8.25
CA LEU A 572 16.10 18.80 -9.46
C LEU A 572 17.07 18.84 -10.64
N ILE A 573 17.73 19.99 -10.80
CA ILE A 573 18.60 20.31 -11.94
C ILE A 573 20.09 20.28 -11.60
N ASP A 574 20.46 19.87 -10.38
CA ASP A 574 21.85 20.01 -9.92
C ASP A 574 22.76 18.86 -10.30
N SER A 575 22.25 17.64 -10.34
CA SER A 575 23.05 16.43 -10.57
C SER A 575 22.71 15.74 -11.88
N SER A 576 23.73 15.25 -12.56
CA SER A 576 23.63 14.33 -13.72
C SER A 576 22.76 14.80 -14.89
N ILE A 577 22.53 16.10 -15.00
CA ILE A 577 21.75 16.69 -16.09
C ILE A 577 22.62 17.70 -16.85
N ASP A 578 22.57 17.64 -18.17
CA ASP A 578 23.25 18.55 -19.07
C ASP A 578 22.45 19.87 -19.25
N THR A 579 23.04 20.83 -19.94
CA THR A 579 22.38 22.12 -20.20
C THR A 579 21.07 21.92 -20.95
N ARG A 580 21.04 21.01 -21.94
CA ARG A 580 19.82 20.70 -22.69
C ARG A 580 18.73 20.12 -21.80
N GLY A 581 19.11 19.21 -20.90
CA GLY A 581 18.16 18.63 -19.94
C GLY A 581 17.60 19.68 -18.97
N ILE A 582 18.40 20.64 -18.54
CA ILE A 582 17.92 21.77 -17.72
C ILE A 582 16.88 22.59 -18.48
N GLU A 583 17.13 22.90 -19.77
CA GLU A 583 16.16 23.60 -20.60
C GLU A 583 14.84 22.84 -20.69
N LEU A 584 14.89 21.53 -20.96
CA LEU A 584 13.69 20.69 -21.03
C LEU A 584 12.92 20.65 -19.70
N VAL A 585 13.62 20.64 -18.57
CA VAL A 585 12.96 20.74 -17.25
C VAL A 585 12.22 22.06 -17.11
N LEU A 586 12.86 23.16 -17.46
CA LEU A 586 12.23 24.48 -17.39
C LEU A 586 11.04 24.60 -18.34
N ASP A 587 11.15 24.06 -19.55
CA ASP A 587 10.04 24.03 -20.52
C ASP A 587 8.84 23.24 -19.94
N VAL A 588 9.10 22.06 -19.38
CA VAL A 588 8.03 21.26 -18.72
C VAL A 588 7.42 22.00 -17.53
N LEU A 589 8.25 22.68 -16.71
CA LEU A 589 7.73 23.47 -15.59
C LEU A 589 6.93 24.68 -16.09
N ARG A 590 7.32 25.30 -17.20
CA ARG A 590 6.56 26.39 -17.83
C ARG A 590 5.20 25.87 -18.32
N ASP A 591 5.17 24.77 -19.07
CA ASP A 591 3.92 24.14 -19.48
C ASP A 591 3.00 23.88 -18.28
N ARG A 592 3.55 23.45 -17.13
CA ARG A 592 2.76 23.19 -15.91
C ARG A 592 2.25 24.47 -15.24
N VAL A 593 3.05 25.54 -15.26
CA VAL A 593 2.60 26.85 -14.77
C VAL A 593 1.43 27.35 -15.62
N ASP A 594 1.54 27.24 -16.95
CA ASP A 594 0.55 27.76 -17.88
C ASP A 594 -0.74 26.89 -17.91
N ASP A 595 -0.59 25.56 -17.93
CA ASP A 595 -1.73 24.64 -18.03
C ASP A 595 -2.47 24.43 -16.70
N TYR A 596 -1.76 24.51 -15.59
CA TYR A 596 -2.28 24.11 -14.28
C TYR A 596 -2.31 25.21 -13.23
N GLU A 597 -1.88 26.41 -13.57
CA GLU A 597 -1.70 27.53 -12.60
C GLU A 597 -0.84 27.10 -11.39
N GLU A 598 0.11 26.19 -11.61
CA GLU A 598 1.08 25.79 -10.60
C GLU A 598 2.22 26.78 -10.53
N SER A 599 2.76 27.01 -9.35
CA SER A 599 4.00 27.76 -9.16
C SER A 599 5.11 26.80 -8.76
N ALA A 600 6.19 26.78 -9.52
CA ALA A 600 7.33 25.90 -9.31
C ALA A 600 8.44 26.62 -8.54
N TYR A 601 8.92 26.01 -7.46
CA TYR A 601 10.04 26.51 -6.66
C TYR A 601 11.21 25.56 -6.77
N ILE A 602 12.29 25.97 -7.45
CA ILE A 602 13.46 25.14 -7.70
C ILE A 602 14.59 25.56 -6.77
N ILE A 603 14.98 24.70 -5.87
CA ILE A 603 16.15 24.87 -5.03
C ILE A 603 17.35 24.33 -5.79
N THR A 604 18.32 25.17 -6.10
CA THR A 604 19.46 24.78 -6.94
C THR A 604 20.75 25.49 -6.59
N HIS A 605 21.86 24.85 -6.90
CA HIS A 605 23.20 25.46 -6.89
C HIS A 605 23.52 26.16 -8.21
N ARG A 606 22.76 25.89 -9.28
CA ARG A 606 23.00 26.40 -10.64
C ARG A 606 22.15 27.64 -10.96
N GLY A 607 21.74 28.40 -9.96
CA GLY A 607 20.83 29.54 -10.11
C GLY A 607 21.24 30.55 -11.19
N GLN A 608 22.54 30.79 -11.36
CA GLN A 608 23.03 31.69 -12.39
C GLN A 608 22.83 31.19 -13.82
N ALA A 609 22.86 29.87 -14.02
CA ALA A 609 22.70 29.25 -15.35
C ALA A 609 21.26 29.28 -15.88
N VAL A 610 20.29 29.60 -15.02
CA VAL A 610 18.86 29.48 -15.33
C VAL A 610 18.08 30.77 -15.03
N SER A 611 18.75 31.79 -14.50
CA SER A 611 18.14 33.08 -14.08
C SER A 611 17.33 33.77 -15.17
N ASP A 612 17.73 33.64 -16.43
CA ASP A 612 17.10 34.30 -17.56
C ASP A 612 15.80 33.66 -18.05
N ARG A 613 15.47 32.46 -17.52
CA ARG A 613 14.30 31.67 -17.91
C ARG A 613 13.28 31.51 -16.79
N VAL A 614 13.44 32.21 -15.71
CA VAL A 614 12.58 32.10 -14.52
C VAL A 614 11.97 33.44 -14.20
N ASP A 615 10.86 33.41 -13.49
CA ASP A 615 10.10 34.62 -13.20
C ASP A 615 10.65 35.35 -11.98
N ASN A 616 11.13 34.62 -10.96
CA ASN A 616 11.65 35.20 -9.73
C ASN A 616 12.87 34.44 -9.22
N VAL A 617 13.75 35.15 -8.54
CA VAL A 617 14.95 34.58 -7.90
C VAL A 617 14.97 34.99 -6.43
N ILE A 618 14.96 34.00 -5.56
CA ILE A 618 15.12 34.15 -4.11
C ILE A 618 16.56 33.76 -3.76
N CYS A 619 17.32 34.69 -3.24
CA CYS A 619 18.70 34.44 -2.84
C CYS A 619 18.81 34.32 -1.31
N ILE A 620 19.39 33.23 -0.85
CA ILE A 620 19.67 32.98 0.55
C ILE A 620 21.17 33.21 0.80
N GLU A 621 21.48 34.12 1.67
CA GLU A 621 22.84 34.37 2.10
C GLU A 621 23.08 33.84 3.50
N LYS A 622 24.17 33.12 3.68
CA LYS A 622 24.64 32.70 4.99
C LYS A 622 25.87 33.54 5.39
N ARG A 623 25.73 34.21 6.51
CA ARG A 623 26.83 35.01 7.13
C ARG A 623 26.84 34.77 8.64
N ASN A 624 28.01 34.59 9.20
CA ASN A 624 28.19 34.37 10.64
C ASN A 624 27.34 33.24 11.21
N GLY A 625 27.15 32.18 10.43
CA GLY A 625 26.33 31.02 10.80
C GLY A 625 24.82 31.16 10.58
N PHE A 626 24.33 32.37 10.20
CA PHE A 626 22.90 32.65 10.00
C PHE A 626 22.53 32.79 8.52
N SER A 627 21.42 32.21 8.16
CA SER A 627 20.85 32.32 6.82
C SER A 627 19.78 33.39 6.78
N ASN A 628 19.88 34.32 5.83
CA ASN A 628 18.93 35.41 5.58
C ASN A 628 18.52 35.41 4.10
N ILE A 629 17.34 35.94 3.79
CA ILE A 629 16.87 36.10 2.41
C ILE A 629 17.19 37.53 1.95
N ILE A 630 17.73 37.60 0.74
CA ILE A 630 17.82 38.84 -0.01
C ILE A 630 16.90 38.68 -1.22
N THR A 631 15.77 39.35 -1.19
CA THR A 631 14.91 39.50 -2.36
C THR A 631 15.57 40.56 -3.26
N LYS A 632 15.94 40.16 -4.48
CA LYS A 632 16.34 41.10 -5.53
C LYS A 632 15.13 41.50 -6.33
#